data_a71725782c6640cebc74ee677b0f6647
#
_entry.id   a71725782c6640cebc74ee677b0f6647
#
_cell.length_a   1.000
_cell.length_b   1.000
_cell.length_c   1.000
_cell.angle_alpha   90.00
_cell.angle_beta   90.00
_cell.angle_gamma   90.00
#
_symmetry.space_group_name_H-M   'P 1'
#
loop_
_entity.id
_entity.type
_entity.pdbx_description
1 polymer ?
#
loop_
_entity_poly.entity_id
_entity_poly.type
_entity_poly.pdbx_seq_one_letter_code
_entity_poly.pdbx_strand_id
1 'polypeptide(L)'
;MLTQSQVGWKCAVCGERVAIGTPLSWRCPNSNDHDTHHVLQIEQPIAPLRSTGDDNPFIAFRKYLAWDSFAEAIGMSDDARVSLIRAADAAVQRVAGTGFRFTPFARHDALSDVLGFSAGGGVWVKDETHGVAGSHKSRHLFTEMLHLLAAEETGTVPWSTPEARPPLAIASCGNAAFAASTLAKAMQWPIEVFVPENAAAELTDLLLSVGANIVRCPRLPNDPPGDPCVHRFRESVARGAIPFGVQGTENAWCLDGGRTIGWEMADSMERVSGPPLDRVFMQVGGGAFAACGSAGLYAGGLRPKLHAVQTAGCAPLARAWQHAVASGSGKNAGPRWSECMWAWENVQSSLADGILDDETYDWVGVCNAMADSGGSPVVATEQQ
;
A
#
# COMPACT_ATOMS: atom_id res chain seq x y z
N MET A 1 -1.18 12.69 24.46
CA MET A 1 -1.37 13.27 23.13
C MET A 1 0.00 13.33 22.47
N LEU A 2 0.15 12.76 21.26
CA LEU A 2 1.36 12.90 20.47
C LEU A 2 1.46 14.35 20.00
N THR A 3 2.60 15.00 20.16
CA THR A 3 2.77 16.36 19.64
C THR A 3 3.01 16.29 18.12
N GLN A 4 2.41 17.19 17.35
CA GLN A 4 2.55 17.31 15.88
C GLN A 4 4.01 17.26 15.38
N SER A 5 4.96 17.70 16.21
CA SER A 5 6.39 17.73 15.87
C SER A 5 7.07 16.35 15.77
N GLN A 6 6.33 15.26 16.05
CA GLN A 6 6.89 13.89 16.13
C GLN A 6 6.42 12.97 14.99
N VAL A 7 5.47 13.39 14.16
CA VAL A 7 5.01 12.63 13.00
C VAL A 7 5.57 13.24 11.73
N GLY A 8 6.08 12.42 10.84
CA GLY A 8 6.65 12.86 9.57
C GLY A 8 7.07 11.71 8.68
N TRP A 9 7.78 12.03 7.65
CA TRP A 9 8.33 11.08 6.71
C TRP A 9 9.85 11.06 6.77
N LYS A 10 10.43 9.88 6.64
CA LYS A 10 11.87 9.70 6.50
C LYS A 10 12.17 8.76 5.35
N CYS A 11 13.04 9.18 4.46
CA CYS A 11 13.51 8.32 3.38
C CYS A 11 14.35 7.16 3.92
N ALA A 12 13.99 5.93 3.57
CA ALA A 12 14.69 4.73 3.96
C ALA A 12 16.04 4.54 3.22
N VAL A 13 16.29 5.32 2.16
CA VAL A 13 17.51 5.27 1.35
C VAL A 13 18.51 6.36 1.77
N CYS A 14 18.12 7.63 1.72
CA CYS A 14 19.04 8.74 1.97
C CYS A 14 18.88 9.39 3.36
N GLY A 15 17.84 9.02 4.13
CA GLY A 15 17.58 9.59 5.45
C GLY A 15 16.91 10.97 5.45
N GLU A 16 16.61 11.55 4.28
CA GLU A 16 15.92 12.83 4.14
C GLU A 16 14.57 12.80 4.85
N ARG A 17 14.20 13.93 5.47
CA ARG A 17 12.94 14.06 6.22
C ARG A 17 12.03 15.07 5.56
N VAL A 18 10.75 14.72 5.47
CA VAL A 18 9.69 15.59 5.00
C VAL A 18 8.71 15.82 6.14
N ALA A 19 8.40 17.08 6.42
CA ALA A 19 7.42 17.42 7.44
C ALA A 19 6.03 16.92 7.07
N ILE A 20 5.27 16.43 8.06
CA ILE A 20 3.93 15.86 7.81
C ILE A 20 2.97 16.84 7.16
N GLY A 21 3.05 18.12 7.49
CA GLY A 21 2.17 19.16 6.93
C GLY A 21 2.56 19.65 5.52
N THR A 22 3.54 19.01 4.86
CA THR A 22 3.90 19.37 3.48
C THR A 22 2.85 18.83 2.50
N PRO A 23 2.05 19.68 1.83
CA PRO A 23 1.06 19.22 0.87
C PRO A 23 1.70 18.57 -0.35
N LEU A 24 1.01 17.61 -0.95
CA LEU A 24 1.40 16.96 -2.22
C LEU A 24 2.83 16.37 -2.19
N SER A 25 3.29 15.95 -1.02
CA SER A 25 4.59 15.29 -0.83
C SER A 25 4.46 13.79 -1.10
N TRP A 26 4.63 13.40 -2.36
CA TRP A 26 4.49 12.00 -2.80
C TRP A 26 5.72 11.17 -2.55
N ARG A 27 6.89 11.74 -2.84
CA ARG A 27 8.19 11.07 -2.90
C ARG A 27 9.24 11.82 -2.09
N CYS A 28 10.35 11.14 -1.82
CA CYS A 28 11.53 11.80 -1.29
C CYS A 28 12.01 12.93 -2.23
N PRO A 29 12.33 14.12 -1.72
CA PRO A 29 12.83 15.24 -2.55
C PRO A 29 14.12 14.91 -3.33
N ASN A 30 14.89 13.91 -2.85
CA ASN A 30 16.12 13.47 -3.51
C ASN A 30 15.88 12.39 -4.58
N SER A 31 14.64 11.92 -4.77
CA SER A 31 14.29 11.00 -5.85
C SER A 31 14.32 11.72 -7.21
N ASN A 32 14.82 11.04 -8.23
CA ASN A 32 14.88 11.57 -9.60
C ASN A 32 14.77 10.41 -10.61
N ASP A 33 14.76 10.72 -11.91
CA ASP A 33 14.56 9.73 -12.98
C ASP A 33 15.68 8.68 -13.08
N HIS A 34 16.86 8.94 -12.51
CA HIS A 34 17.98 7.99 -12.46
C HIS A 34 18.05 7.22 -11.14
N ASP A 35 17.32 7.68 -10.11
CA ASP A 35 17.24 7.05 -8.80
C ASP A 35 15.82 7.17 -8.26
N THR A 36 14.99 6.20 -8.61
CA THR A 36 13.59 6.12 -8.22
C THR A 36 13.36 5.24 -6.98
N HIS A 37 14.42 4.67 -6.39
CA HIS A 37 14.34 3.71 -5.28
C HIS A 37 14.16 4.36 -3.91
N HIS A 38 14.13 5.69 -3.85
CA HIS A 38 13.82 6.42 -2.62
C HIS A 38 12.38 6.14 -2.17
N VAL A 39 12.22 5.67 -0.95
CA VAL A 39 10.90 5.45 -0.36
C VAL A 39 10.78 6.18 0.97
N LEU A 40 9.74 6.98 1.14
CA LEU A 40 9.42 7.62 2.40
C LEU A 40 8.68 6.63 3.30
N GLN A 41 9.17 6.50 4.52
CA GLN A 41 8.53 5.72 5.58
C GLN A 41 7.98 6.64 6.66
N ILE A 42 6.88 6.25 7.28
CA ILE A 42 6.25 7.03 8.34
C ILE A 42 7.11 6.93 9.60
N GLU A 43 7.62 8.07 10.07
CA GLU A 43 8.15 8.22 11.44
C GLU A 43 7.00 8.65 12.34
N GLN A 44 6.67 7.82 13.32
CA GLN A 44 5.60 8.10 14.26
C GLN A 44 5.93 7.47 15.62
N PRO A 45 5.70 8.16 16.74
CA PRO A 45 5.85 7.58 18.06
C PRO A 45 4.92 6.38 18.24
N ILE A 46 5.43 5.33 18.86
CA ILE A 46 4.64 4.16 19.21
C ILE A 46 3.75 4.52 20.40
N ALA A 47 2.44 4.40 20.23
CA ALA A 47 1.45 4.53 21.29
C ALA A 47 0.64 3.24 21.37
N PRO A 48 0.11 2.86 22.55
CA PRO A 48 -0.79 1.72 22.66
C PRO A 48 -1.98 1.87 21.72
N LEU A 49 -2.21 0.89 20.87
CA LEU A 49 -3.33 0.90 19.93
C LEU A 49 -4.67 0.85 20.71
N ARG A 50 -5.58 1.72 20.33
CA ARG A 50 -6.94 1.78 20.91
C ARG A 50 -7.93 2.09 19.79
N SER A 51 -8.81 1.15 19.51
CA SER A 51 -9.97 1.39 18.62
C SER A 51 -10.98 2.27 19.32
N THR A 52 -11.61 3.17 18.57
CA THR A 52 -12.79 3.92 19.08
C THR A 52 -14.06 3.08 19.08
N GLY A 53 -14.04 1.88 18.47
CA GLY A 53 -15.21 1.02 18.30
C GLY A 53 -16.10 1.40 17.10
N ASP A 54 -15.66 2.33 16.25
CA ASP A 54 -16.35 2.65 15.01
C ASP A 54 -16.21 1.50 13.99
N ASP A 55 -17.23 1.26 13.17
CA ASP A 55 -17.22 0.21 12.14
C ASP A 55 -16.23 0.50 11.00
N ASN A 56 -15.96 1.78 10.75
CA ASN A 56 -15.03 2.21 9.72
C ASN A 56 -13.59 2.25 10.31
N PRO A 57 -12.66 1.43 9.79
CA PRO A 57 -11.29 1.36 10.34
C PRO A 57 -10.52 2.69 10.25
N PHE A 58 -10.83 3.54 9.27
CA PHE A 58 -10.21 4.86 9.13
C PHE A 58 -10.71 5.86 10.20
N ILE A 59 -11.85 5.60 10.82
CA ILE A 59 -12.33 6.35 11.98
C ILE A 59 -11.90 5.65 13.27
N ALA A 60 -12.05 4.33 13.34
CA ALA A 60 -11.68 3.53 14.51
C ALA A 60 -10.22 3.76 14.93
N PHE A 61 -9.32 3.88 13.96
CA PHE A 61 -7.88 4.06 14.16
C PHE A 61 -7.35 5.40 13.66
N ARG A 62 -8.21 6.38 13.43
CA ARG A 62 -7.87 7.67 12.82
C ARG A 62 -6.64 8.32 13.45
N LYS A 63 -6.57 8.35 14.79
CA LYS A 63 -5.48 9.01 15.54
C LYS A 63 -4.09 8.39 15.32
N TYR A 64 -4.02 7.22 14.69
CA TYR A 64 -2.77 6.54 14.35
C TYR A 64 -2.40 6.70 12.86
N LEU A 65 -3.29 7.26 12.04
CA LEU A 65 -3.00 7.60 10.66
C LEU A 65 -2.07 8.81 10.58
N ALA A 66 -1.06 8.73 9.73
CA ALA A 66 -0.24 9.90 9.37
C ALA A 66 -1.10 10.99 8.73
N TRP A 67 -2.14 10.58 7.99
CA TRP A 67 -3.14 11.48 7.43
C TRP A 67 -3.83 12.36 8.47
N ASP A 68 -4.20 11.84 9.65
CA ASP A 68 -4.84 12.66 10.70
C ASP A 68 -3.91 13.77 11.18
N SER A 69 -2.62 13.46 11.33
CA SER A 69 -1.59 14.44 11.70
C SER A 69 -1.34 15.47 10.58
N PHE A 70 -1.38 15.03 9.31
CA PHE A 70 -1.31 15.93 8.16
C PHE A 70 -2.49 16.90 8.15
N ALA A 71 -3.71 16.40 8.20
CA ALA A 71 -4.93 17.20 8.14
C ALA A 71 -5.01 18.20 9.31
N GLU A 72 -4.54 17.81 10.50
CA GLU A 72 -4.39 18.72 11.64
C GLU A 72 -3.34 19.80 11.37
N ALA A 73 -2.18 19.43 10.80
CA ALA A 73 -1.09 20.36 10.52
C ALA A 73 -1.48 21.44 9.48
N ILE A 74 -2.36 21.12 8.55
CA ILE A 74 -2.90 22.06 7.57
C ILE A 74 -4.17 22.80 8.02
N GLY A 75 -4.55 22.65 9.30
CA GLY A 75 -5.59 23.45 9.96
C GLY A 75 -6.99 22.85 10.01
N MET A 76 -7.19 21.58 9.65
CA MET A 76 -8.51 20.95 9.78
C MET A 76 -8.86 20.66 11.24
N SER A 77 -10.08 21.00 11.65
CA SER A 77 -10.60 20.64 12.98
C SER A 77 -10.83 19.12 13.11
N ASP A 78 -10.95 18.62 14.34
CA ASP A 78 -11.23 17.20 14.60
C ASP A 78 -12.52 16.74 13.94
N ASP A 79 -13.60 17.54 14.06
CA ASP A 79 -14.89 17.25 13.44
C ASP A 79 -14.84 17.28 11.92
N ALA A 80 -14.08 18.20 11.31
CA ALA A 80 -13.89 18.26 9.86
C ALA A 80 -13.20 16.98 9.35
N ARG A 81 -12.16 16.51 10.05
CA ARG A 81 -11.46 15.27 9.69
C ARG A 81 -12.37 14.04 9.72
N VAL A 82 -13.20 13.91 10.76
CA VAL A 82 -14.20 12.82 10.84
C VAL A 82 -15.25 12.95 9.73
N SER A 83 -15.76 14.16 9.50
CA SER A 83 -16.75 14.44 8.47
C SER A 83 -16.23 14.12 7.07
N LEU A 84 -14.96 14.46 6.77
CA LEU A 84 -14.34 14.16 5.48
C LEU A 84 -14.25 12.64 5.25
N ILE A 85 -13.79 11.86 6.23
CA ILE A 85 -13.74 10.40 6.11
C ILE A 85 -15.14 9.83 5.84
N ARG A 86 -16.14 10.26 6.61
CA ARG A 86 -17.50 9.76 6.45
C ARG A 86 -18.11 10.12 5.09
N ALA A 87 -17.90 11.34 4.62
CA ALA A 87 -18.39 11.78 3.32
C ALA A 87 -17.73 11.00 2.17
N ALA A 88 -16.42 10.82 2.25
CA ALA A 88 -15.65 10.04 1.28
C ALA A 88 -16.07 8.55 1.29
N ASP A 89 -16.20 7.92 2.47
CA ASP A 89 -16.66 6.54 2.61
C ASP A 89 -18.09 6.35 2.06
N ALA A 90 -19.00 7.27 2.35
CA ALA A 90 -20.36 7.23 1.80
C ALA A 90 -20.38 7.37 0.26
N ALA A 91 -19.49 8.17 -0.31
CA ALA A 91 -19.36 8.28 -1.75
C ALA A 91 -18.81 6.96 -2.36
N VAL A 92 -17.81 6.35 -1.74
CA VAL A 92 -17.28 5.04 -2.13
C VAL A 92 -18.36 3.97 -2.05
N GLN A 93 -19.14 3.93 -0.97
CA GLN A 93 -20.23 2.96 -0.80
C GLN A 93 -21.27 3.04 -1.93
N ARG A 94 -21.58 4.23 -2.44
CA ARG A 94 -22.50 4.39 -3.57
C ARG A 94 -22.00 3.78 -4.88
N VAL A 95 -20.68 3.75 -5.07
CA VAL A 95 -20.05 3.23 -6.30
C VAL A 95 -19.72 1.75 -6.17
N ALA A 96 -19.14 1.35 -5.04
CA ALA A 96 -18.62 0.00 -4.79
C ALA A 96 -19.68 -0.95 -4.19
N GLY A 97 -20.85 -0.44 -3.77
CA GLY A 97 -21.86 -1.22 -3.04
C GLY A 97 -21.52 -1.46 -1.56
N THR A 98 -20.29 -1.21 -1.15
CA THR A 98 -19.83 -1.29 0.24
C THR A 98 -18.89 -0.13 0.56
N GLY A 99 -18.88 0.31 1.83
CA GLY A 99 -17.89 1.23 2.37
C GLY A 99 -16.76 0.49 3.09
N PHE A 100 -15.85 1.24 3.68
CA PHE A 100 -14.77 0.67 4.48
C PHE A 100 -15.29 0.15 5.81
N ARG A 101 -15.08 -1.13 6.07
CA ARG A 101 -15.47 -1.84 7.29
C ARG A 101 -14.35 -2.74 7.75
N PHE A 102 -14.40 -3.16 9.00
CA PHE A 102 -13.55 -4.25 9.48
C PHE A 102 -13.81 -5.50 8.63
N THR A 103 -12.76 -6.08 8.08
CA THR A 103 -12.85 -7.28 7.29
C THR A 103 -12.62 -8.53 8.16
N PRO A 104 -13.12 -9.71 7.77
CA PRO A 104 -13.01 -10.91 8.59
C PRO A 104 -11.56 -11.24 8.94
N PHE A 105 -11.33 -11.56 10.21
CA PHE A 105 -10.10 -12.16 10.70
C PHE A 105 -10.46 -13.27 11.69
N ALA A 106 -10.33 -14.51 11.26
CA ALA A 106 -10.78 -15.66 12.02
C ALA A 106 -9.88 -16.88 11.83
N ARG A 107 -9.93 -17.82 12.80
CA ARG A 107 -9.32 -19.13 12.65
C ARG A 107 -10.03 -19.90 11.54
N HIS A 108 -9.26 -20.46 10.63
CA HIS A 108 -9.74 -21.30 9.55
C HIS A 108 -9.61 -22.77 9.96
N ASP A 109 -10.70 -23.36 10.48
CA ASP A 109 -10.68 -24.68 11.10
C ASP A 109 -10.22 -25.78 10.14
N ALA A 110 -10.80 -25.87 8.94
CA ALA A 110 -10.44 -26.92 7.98
C ALA A 110 -8.95 -26.88 7.60
N LEU A 111 -8.37 -25.69 7.38
CA LEU A 111 -6.93 -25.56 7.08
C LEU A 111 -6.07 -25.90 8.30
N SER A 112 -6.50 -25.51 9.48
CA SER A 112 -5.81 -25.81 10.73
C SER A 112 -5.77 -27.31 10.99
N ASP A 113 -6.87 -28.02 10.77
CA ASP A 113 -6.99 -29.46 10.96
C ASP A 113 -6.12 -30.23 9.95
N VAL A 114 -6.14 -29.86 8.68
CA VAL A 114 -5.30 -30.47 7.62
C VAL A 114 -3.81 -30.31 7.95
N LEU A 115 -3.42 -29.17 8.54
CA LEU A 115 -2.03 -28.91 8.95
C LEU A 115 -1.69 -29.46 10.34
N GLY A 116 -2.62 -30.13 11.02
CA GLY A 116 -2.39 -30.81 12.29
C GLY A 116 -2.25 -29.88 13.50
N PHE A 117 -2.80 -28.67 13.43
CA PHE A 117 -2.81 -27.77 14.59
C PHE A 117 -3.77 -28.25 15.67
N SER A 118 -3.35 -28.15 16.93
CA SER A 118 -4.24 -28.39 18.08
C SER A 118 -5.31 -27.31 18.21
N ALA A 119 -6.35 -27.59 19.01
CA ALA A 119 -7.45 -26.64 19.25
C ALA A 119 -6.98 -25.28 19.83
N GLY A 120 -5.82 -25.24 20.49
CA GLY A 120 -5.26 -24.01 21.05
C GLY A 120 -4.42 -23.19 20.07
N GLY A 121 -4.09 -23.74 18.89
CA GLY A 121 -3.36 -23.07 17.82
C GLY A 121 -4.19 -22.98 16.56
N GLY A 122 -3.55 -22.69 15.42
CA GLY A 122 -4.22 -22.76 14.11
C GLY A 122 -3.76 -21.71 13.12
N VAL A 123 -4.33 -21.80 11.94
CA VAL A 123 -4.18 -20.83 10.87
C VAL A 123 -5.31 -19.80 10.97
N TRP A 124 -4.94 -18.55 11.05
CA TRP A 124 -5.86 -17.42 11.02
C TRP A 124 -5.79 -16.74 9.66
N VAL A 125 -6.93 -16.41 9.10
CA VAL A 125 -7.03 -15.77 7.78
C VAL A 125 -7.61 -14.37 7.94
N LYS A 126 -6.88 -13.37 7.44
CA LYS A 126 -7.37 -12.01 7.23
C LYS A 126 -7.88 -11.93 5.80
N ASP A 127 -9.20 -11.85 5.63
CA ASP A 127 -9.86 -11.89 4.34
C ASP A 127 -10.25 -10.48 3.87
N GLU A 128 -9.51 -9.95 2.90
CA GLU A 128 -9.74 -8.64 2.29
C GLU A 128 -10.62 -8.71 1.02
N THR A 129 -11.08 -9.90 0.61
CA THR A 129 -11.91 -10.07 -0.60
C THR A 129 -13.30 -9.45 -0.47
N HIS A 130 -13.76 -9.23 0.76
CA HIS A 130 -15.03 -8.55 1.07
C HIS A 130 -14.89 -7.03 1.22
N GLY A 131 -13.68 -6.49 1.08
CA GLY A 131 -13.41 -5.05 1.14
C GLY A 131 -13.87 -4.29 -0.12
N VAL A 132 -13.77 -2.97 -0.06
CA VAL A 132 -14.03 -2.08 -1.21
C VAL A 132 -13.20 -2.53 -2.41
N ALA A 133 -13.84 -2.64 -3.57
CA ALA A 133 -13.23 -3.15 -4.81
C ALA A 133 -12.62 -4.56 -4.70
N GLY A 134 -13.07 -5.38 -3.76
CA GLY A 134 -12.70 -6.80 -3.64
C GLY A 134 -11.27 -7.08 -3.20
N SER A 135 -10.55 -6.10 -2.66
CA SER A 135 -9.15 -6.30 -2.24
C SER A 135 -8.67 -5.24 -1.24
N HIS A 136 -7.53 -5.51 -0.60
CA HIS A 136 -6.85 -4.57 0.29
C HIS A 136 -6.36 -3.28 -0.40
N LYS A 137 -6.28 -3.26 -1.74
CA LYS A 137 -5.71 -2.14 -2.50
C LYS A 137 -6.45 -0.82 -2.26
N SER A 138 -7.77 -0.88 -2.08
CA SER A 138 -8.58 0.30 -1.80
C SER A 138 -8.19 1.01 -0.49
N ARG A 139 -7.71 0.28 0.52
CA ARG A 139 -7.29 0.88 1.80
C ARG A 139 -6.07 1.79 1.63
N HIS A 140 -5.10 1.35 0.82
CA HIS A 140 -3.91 2.12 0.48
C HIS A 140 -4.29 3.43 -0.23
N LEU A 141 -5.11 3.30 -1.28
CA LEU A 141 -5.55 4.41 -2.11
C LEU A 141 -6.49 5.38 -1.37
N PHE A 142 -7.20 4.90 -0.36
CA PHE A 142 -8.11 5.77 0.38
C PHE A 142 -7.39 6.85 1.18
N THR A 143 -6.23 6.57 1.76
CA THR A 143 -5.44 7.61 2.44
C THR A 143 -4.79 8.60 1.47
N GLU A 144 -4.41 8.15 0.27
CA GLU A 144 -4.01 9.07 -0.80
C GLU A 144 -5.17 10.00 -1.19
N MET A 145 -6.37 9.44 -1.36
CA MET A 145 -7.56 10.24 -1.67
C MET A 145 -7.91 11.20 -0.53
N LEU A 146 -7.87 10.73 0.72
CA LEU A 146 -8.11 11.60 1.88
C LEU A 146 -7.07 12.73 1.98
N HIS A 147 -5.80 12.47 1.61
CA HIS A 147 -4.76 13.51 1.55
C HIS A 147 -5.12 14.60 0.53
N LEU A 148 -5.53 14.20 -0.67
CA LEU A 148 -5.94 15.12 -1.73
C LEU A 148 -7.15 15.95 -1.34
N LEU A 149 -8.18 15.31 -0.77
CA LEU A 149 -9.41 15.98 -0.36
C LEU A 149 -9.16 16.97 0.80
N ALA A 150 -8.32 16.60 1.77
CA ALA A 150 -7.95 17.51 2.86
C ALA A 150 -7.14 18.71 2.36
N ALA A 151 -6.19 18.50 1.45
CA ALA A 151 -5.41 19.55 0.85
C ALA A 151 -6.28 20.50 -0.02
N GLU A 152 -7.28 19.96 -0.71
CA GLU A 152 -8.25 20.74 -1.49
C GLU A 152 -9.17 21.56 -0.58
N GLU A 153 -9.74 20.96 0.47
CA GLU A 153 -10.63 21.64 1.42
C GLU A 153 -9.94 22.80 2.13
N THR A 154 -8.65 22.68 2.38
CA THR A 154 -7.84 23.72 3.04
C THR A 154 -7.18 24.71 2.07
N GLY A 155 -7.38 24.55 0.75
CA GLY A 155 -6.82 25.44 -0.27
C GLY A 155 -5.30 25.35 -0.41
N THR A 156 -4.69 24.22 -0.04
CA THR A 156 -3.24 23.99 -0.14
C THR A 156 -2.81 23.30 -1.44
N VAL A 157 -3.73 23.21 -2.42
CA VAL A 157 -3.52 22.66 -3.76
C VAL A 157 -3.39 23.77 -4.81
N PRO A 158 -2.72 23.52 -5.96
CA PRO A 158 -2.55 24.54 -7.00
C PRO A 158 -3.79 24.78 -7.88
N TRP A 159 -4.83 23.96 -7.79
CA TRP A 159 -6.09 24.13 -8.51
C TRP A 159 -7.17 24.74 -7.61
N SER A 160 -8.11 25.47 -8.19
CA SER A 160 -9.12 26.24 -7.45
C SER A 160 -10.53 25.67 -7.54
N THR A 161 -10.79 24.75 -8.47
CA THR A 161 -12.11 24.11 -8.64
C THR A 161 -11.97 22.64 -8.98
N PRO A 162 -13.00 21.81 -8.75
CA PRO A 162 -12.96 20.39 -9.10
C PRO A 162 -12.71 20.13 -10.60
N GLU A 163 -13.16 21.01 -11.48
CA GLU A 163 -12.97 20.89 -12.93
C GLU A 163 -11.50 21.13 -13.35
N ALA A 164 -10.73 21.82 -12.50
CA ALA A 164 -9.31 22.08 -12.72
C ALA A 164 -8.39 21.03 -12.08
N ARG A 165 -8.95 19.97 -11.48
CA ARG A 165 -8.18 18.86 -10.89
C ARG A 165 -7.31 18.20 -11.94
N PRO A 166 -5.98 18.04 -11.71
CA PRO A 166 -5.16 17.20 -12.55
C PRO A 166 -5.67 15.74 -12.52
N PRO A 167 -5.52 14.97 -13.61
CA PRO A 167 -5.92 13.56 -13.58
C PRO A 167 -5.08 12.78 -12.56
N LEU A 168 -5.72 11.81 -11.89
CA LEU A 168 -5.00 10.76 -11.18
C LEU A 168 -4.34 9.84 -12.20
N ALA A 169 -3.20 9.24 -11.85
CA ALA A 169 -2.49 8.33 -12.72
C ALA A 169 -2.09 7.05 -11.97
N ILE A 170 -2.27 5.88 -12.60
CA ILE A 170 -1.86 4.59 -12.06
C ILE A 170 -1.38 3.66 -13.17
N ALA A 171 -0.23 2.99 -12.97
CA ALA A 171 0.23 1.89 -13.80
C ALA A 171 -0.16 0.57 -13.10
N SER A 172 -1.20 -0.09 -13.58
CA SER A 172 -1.64 -1.39 -13.05
C SER A 172 -2.68 -2.02 -13.96
N CYS A 173 -2.64 -3.34 -14.08
CA CYS A 173 -3.61 -4.16 -14.80
C CYS A 173 -4.36 -5.14 -13.89
N GLY A 174 -4.60 -4.79 -12.62
CA GLY A 174 -5.26 -5.68 -11.65
C GLY A 174 -6.08 -4.91 -10.61
N ASN A 175 -6.16 -5.50 -9.42
CA ASN A 175 -6.97 -4.98 -8.30
C ASN A 175 -6.63 -3.54 -7.91
N ALA A 176 -5.38 -3.09 -8.11
CA ALA A 176 -5.01 -1.72 -7.80
C ALA A 176 -5.66 -0.72 -8.78
N ALA A 177 -5.66 -1.04 -10.09
CA ALA A 177 -6.32 -0.23 -11.12
C ALA A 177 -7.83 -0.12 -10.88
N PHE A 178 -8.48 -1.25 -10.55
CA PHE A 178 -9.92 -1.27 -10.26
C PHE A 178 -10.27 -0.48 -9.00
N ALA A 179 -9.49 -0.64 -7.92
CA ALA A 179 -9.68 0.12 -6.69
C ALA A 179 -9.46 1.63 -6.92
N ALA A 180 -8.40 2.01 -7.64
CA ALA A 180 -8.12 3.42 -7.97
C ALA A 180 -9.26 4.05 -8.79
N SER A 181 -9.73 3.35 -9.83
CA SER A 181 -10.83 3.84 -10.67
C SER A 181 -12.16 3.93 -9.91
N THR A 182 -12.43 2.99 -8.99
CA THR A 182 -13.60 3.03 -8.12
C THR A 182 -13.60 4.26 -7.20
N LEU A 183 -12.46 4.55 -6.56
CA LEU A 183 -12.30 5.72 -5.70
C LEU A 183 -12.35 7.03 -6.51
N ALA A 184 -11.70 7.06 -7.65
CA ALA A 184 -11.74 8.20 -8.56
C ALA A 184 -13.17 8.53 -9.00
N LYS A 185 -13.96 7.51 -9.42
CA LYS A 185 -15.38 7.65 -9.74
C LYS A 185 -16.19 8.18 -8.56
N ALA A 186 -15.94 7.66 -7.35
CA ALA A 186 -16.64 8.08 -6.14
C ALA A 186 -16.43 9.56 -5.84
N MET A 187 -15.23 10.08 -6.10
CA MET A 187 -14.86 11.48 -5.87
C MET A 187 -14.99 12.36 -7.13
N GLN A 188 -15.53 11.82 -8.22
CA GLN A 188 -15.66 12.53 -9.51
C GLN A 188 -14.30 13.11 -9.96
N TRP A 189 -13.23 12.33 -9.82
CA TRP A 189 -11.86 12.72 -10.17
C TRP A 189 -11.44 12.01 -11.46
N PRO A 190 -10.92 12.71 -12.47
CA PRO A 190 -10.44 12.05 -13.69
C PRO A 190 -9.24 11.15 -13.37
N ILE A 191 -9.18 9.97 -14.00
CA ILE A 191 -8.09 9.01 -13.80
C ILE A 191 -7.61 8.42 -15.12
N GLU A 192 -6.29 8.35 -15.30
CA GLU A 192 -5.57 7.65 -16.37
C GLU A 192 -5.03 6.32 -15.82
N VAL A 193 -5.40 5.23 -16.49
CA VAL A 193 -4.94 3.87 -16.11
C VAL A 193 -4.06 3.33 -17.22
N PHE A 194 -2.78 3.17 -16.92
CA PHE A 194 -1.77 2.66 -17.84
C PHE A 194 -1.73 1.14 -17.76
N VAL A 195 -2.07 0.47 -18.87
CA VAL A 195 -2.18 -0.99 -18.94
C VAL A 195 -1.33 -1.54 -20.08
N PRO A 196 -0.85 -2.81 -19.98
CA PRO A 196 -0.18 -3.47 -21.09
C PRO A 196 -1.01 -3.46 -22.37
N GLU A 197 -0.33 -3.46 -23.53
CA GLU A 197 -0.99 -3.49 -24.83
C GLU A 197 -1.99 -4.65 -24.97
N ASN A 198 -1.64 -5.81 -24.42
CA ASN A 198 -2.40 -7.06 -24.43
C ASN A 198 -3.26 -7.27 -23.18
N ALA A 199 -3.55 -6.20 -22.40
CA ALA A 199 -4.43 -6.32 -21.25
C ALA A 199 -5.78 -6.95 -21.62
N ALA A 200 -6.27 -7.87 -20.80
CA ALA A 200 -7.49 -8.62 -21.01
C ALA A 200 -8.70 -7.70 -21.25
N ALA A 201 -9.60 -8.11 -22.15
CA ALA A 201 -10.79 -7.33 -22.48
C ALA A 201 -11.69 -7.17 -21.24
N GLU A 202 -11.87 -8.23 -20.47
CA GLU A 202 -12.70 -8.24 -19.26
C GLU A 202 -12.23 -7.20 -18.24
N LEU A 203 -10.90 -7.04 -18.08
CA LEU A 203 -10.34 -6.03 -17.21
C LEU A 203 -10.59 -4.61 -17.75
N THR A 204 -10.35 -4.41 -19.06
CA THR A 204 -10.54 -3.08 -19.66
C THR A 204 -12.02 -2.67 -19.64
N ASP A 205 -12.95 -3.60 -19.88
CA ASP A 205 -14.39 -3.34 -19.77
C ASP A 205 -14.79 -2.99 -18.33
N LEU A 206 -14.21 -3.69 -17.34
CA LEU A 206 -14.44 -3.40 -15.93
C LEU A 206 -13.96 -1.98 -15.58
N LEU A 207 -12.76 -1.59 -16.01
CA LEU A 207 -12.20 -0.25 -15.76
C LEU A 207 -13.01 0.84 -16.45
N LEU A 208 -13.46 0.62 -17.70
CA LEU A 208 -14.34 1.54 -18.42
C LEU A 208 -15.69 1.71 -17.71
N SER A 209 -16.24 0.64 -17.13
CA SER A 209 -17.52 0.70 -16.40
C SER A 209 -17.49 1.62 -15.19
N VAL A 210 -16.30 1.82 -14.61
CA VAL A 210 -16.07 2.76 -13.51
C VAL A 210 -15.47 4.10 -13.98
N GLY A 211 -15.45 4.35 -15.29
CA GLY A 211 -15.11 5.66 -15.86
C GLY A 211 -13.61 5.95 -15.99
N ALA A 212 -12.77 4.93 -15.99
CA ALA A 212 -11.33 5.09 -16.21
C ALA A 212 -11.00 5.50 -17.66
N ASN A 213 -10.03 6.38 -17.84
CA ASN A 213 -9.39 6.59 -19.13
C ASN A 213 -8.22 5.61 -19.27
N ILE A 214 -8.33 4.66 -20.20
CA ILE A 214 -7.34 3.58 -20.37
C ILE A 214 -6.29 4.01 -21.40
N VAL A 215 -5.03 3.95 -20.99
CA VAL A 215 -3.86 4.17 -21.85
C VAL A 215 -3.13 2.84 -22.04
N ARG A 216 -3.20 2.29 -23.26
CA ARG A 216 -2.45 1.07 -23.62
C ARG A 216 -0.99 1.41 -23.91
N CYS A 217 -0.09 0.61 -23.33
CA CYS A 217 1.35 0.88 -23.31
C CYS A 217 2.12 -0.22 -24.07
N PRO A 218 2.23 -0.12 -25.41
CA PRO A 218 3.13 -1.01 -26.14
C PRO A 218 4.58 -0.70 -25.79
N ARG A 219 5.45 -1.72 -25.82
CA ARG A 219 6.88 -1.50 -25.74
C ARG A 219 7.41 -0.88 -27.02
N LEU A 220 8.07 0.26 -26.89
CA LEU A 220 8.69 0.96 -28.02
C LEU A 220 10.19 0.61 -28.12
N PRO A 221 10.81 0.72 -29.33
CA PRO A 221 12.22 0.38 -29.52
C PRO A 221 13.21 1.14 -28.63
N ASN A 222 12.85 2.36 -28.21
CA ASN A 222 13.69 3.22 -27.39
C ASN A 222 13.27 3.27 -25.92
N ASP A 223 12.32 2.41 -25.48
CA ASP A 223 11.94 2.36 -24.07
C ASP A 223 13.14 1.84 -23.25
N PRO A 224 13.40 2.47 -22.10
CA PRO A 224 14.39 1.94 -21.16
C PRO A 224 13.95 0.56 -20.62
N PRO A 225 14.86 -0.19 -19.96
CA PRO A 225 14.48 -1.40 -19.23
C PRO A 225 13.35 -1.14 -18.22
N GLY A 226 12.57 -2.17 -17.90
CA GLY A 226 11.42 -2.07 -16.99
C GLY A 226 10.06 -2.06 -17.72
N ASP A 227 8.98 -1.87 -16.98
CA ASP A 227 7.61 -1.93 -17.50
C ASP A 227 7.24 -0.66 -18.29
N PRO A 228 6.82 -0.79 -19.57
CA PRO A 228 6.33 0.34 -20.38
C PRO A 228 5.18 1.12 -19.73
N CYS A 229 4.31 0.46 -18.96
CA CYS A 229 3.20 1.12 -18.27
C CYS A 229 3.72 2.09 -17.20
N VAL A 230 4.74 1.67 -16.44
CA VAL A 230 5.40 2.52 -15.43
C VAL A 230 6.09 3.71 -16.10
N HIS A 231 6.72 3.52 -17.27
CA HIS A 231 7.33 4.64 -17.99
C HIS A 231 6.29 5.67 -18.44
N ARG A 232 5.19 5.24 -19.06
CA ARG A 232 4.11 6.15 -19.48
C ARG A 232 3.40 6.82 -18.32
N PHE A 233 3.22 6.11 -17.23
CA PHE A 233 2.71 6.66 -15.97
C PHE A 233 3.64 7.78 -15.45
N ARG A 234 4.96 7.54 -15.35
CA ARG A 234 5.92 8.57 -14.91
C ARG A 234 5.96 9.77 -15.84
N GLU A 235 5.86 9.56 -17.14
CA GLU A 235 5.72 10.65 -18.13
C GLU A 235 4.45 11.47 -17.87
N SER A 236 3.33 10.84 -17.53
CA SER A 236 2.09 11.58 -17.20
C SER A 236 2.23 12.36 -15.90
N VAL A 237 2.83 11.78 -14.87
CA VAL A 237 3.13 12.47 -13.61
C VAL A 237 4.05 13.67 -13.84
N ALA A 238 5.08 13.54 -14.69
CA ALA A 238 5.97 14.64 -15.06
C ALA A 238 5.23 15.78 -15.79
N ARG A 239 4.11 15.48 -16.48
CA ARG A 239 3.22 16.47 -17.10
C ARG A 239 2.18 17.07 -16.15
N GLY A 240 2.16 16.66 -14.89
CA GLY A 240 1.31 17.21 -13.84
C GLY A 240 0.16 16.30 -13.37
N ALA A 241 0.06 15.06 -13.86
CA ALA A 241 -0.85 14.08 -13.26
C ALA A 241 -0.44 13.73 -11.82
N ILE A 242 -1.39 13.34 -11.00
CA ILE A 242 -1.16 12.98 -9.60
C ILE A 242 -0.90 11.48 -9.52
N PRO A 243 0.25 11.03 -8.97
CA PRO A 243 0.49 9.60 -8.74
C PRO A 243 -0.54 9.07 -7.75
N PHE A 244 -1.31 8.06 -8.16
CA PHE A 244 -2.39 7.47 -7.38
C PHE A 244 -2.33 5.95 -7.47
N GLY A 245 -1.41 5.34 -6.73
CA GLY A 245 -1.10 3.92 -6.84
C GLY A 245 -0.52 3.32 -5.57
N VAL A 246 -0.33 2.02 -5.57
CA VAL A 246 0.15 1.25 -4.40
C VAL A 246 1.65 0.94 -4.48
N GLN A 247 2.43 1.94 -4.80
CA GLN A 247 3.88 1.89 -4.91
C GLN A 247 4.46 3.05 -4.08
N GLY A 248 5.07 2.74 -2.93
CA GLY A 248 5.57 3.77 -2.00
C GLY A 248 6.68 4.64 -2.57
N THR A 249 7.39 4.15 -3.60
CA THR A 249 8.37 4.94 -4.36
C THR A 249 7.72 6.05 -5.20
N GLU A 250 6.46 5.88 -5.62
CA GLU A 250 5.72 6.85 -6.41
C GLU A 250 4.78 7.71 -5.55
N ASN A 251 4.12 7.10 -4.55
CA ASN A 251 3.29 7.81 -3.60
C ASN A 251 3.33 7.13 -2.22
N ALA A 252 4.10 7.69 -1.30
CA ALA A 252 4.29 7.12 0.04
C ALA A 252 3.01 7.12 0.90
N TRP A 253 2.00 7.95 0.58
CA TRP A 253 0.73 7.96 1.31
C TRP A 253 -0.03 6.64 1.21
N CYS A 254 0.25 5.80 0.20
CA CYS A 254 -0.31 4.47 0.11
C CYS A 254 0.07 3.57 1.31
N LEU A 255 1.19 3.83 1.96
CA LEU A 255 1.65 3.05 3.10
C LEU A 255 0.85 3.33 4.39
N ASP A 256 0.14 4.45 4.45
CA ASP A 256 -0.61 4.82 5.66
C ASP A 256 -1.90 3.99 5.82
N GLY A 257 -2.74 3.93 4.80
CA GLY A 257 -4.03 3.24 4.86
C GLY A 257 -3.93 1.72 5.03
N GLY A 258 -2.92 1.10 4.44
CA GLY A 258 -2.69 -0.34 4.57
C GLY A 258 -2.35 -0.78 6.00
N ARG A 259 -1.89 0.11 6.88
CA ARG A 259 -1.64 -0.19 8.30
C ARG A 259 -2.90 -0.59 9.05
N THR A 260 -4.08 -0.12 8.58
CA THR A 260 -5.37 -0.46 9.19
C THR A 260 -5.60 -1.96 9.24
N ILE A 261 -5.12 -2.73 8.26
CA ILE A 261 -5.24 -4.19 8.23
C ILE A 261 -4.51 -4.82 9.43
N GLY A 262 -3.28 -4.38 9.68
CA GLY A 262 -2.49 -4.83 10.83
C GLY A 262 -3.12 -4.43 12.16
N TRP A 263 -3.69 -3.23 12.25
CA TRP A 263 -4.39 -2.77 13.45
C TRP A 263 -5.67 -3.56 13.72
N GLU A 264 -6.45 -3.89 12.68
CA GLU A 264 -7.63 -4.76 12.83
C GLU A 264 -7.26 -6.14 13.36
N MET A 265 -6.18 -6.73 12.84
CA MET A 265 -5.68 -8.03 13.33
C MET A 265 -5.24 -7.92 14.79
N ALA A 266 -4.52 -6.87 15.16
CA ALA A 266 -4.07 -6.65 16.53
C ALA A 266 -5.25 -6.46 17.50
N ASP A 267 -6.20 -5.60 17.17
CA ASP A 267 -7.43 -5.35 17.94
C ASP A 267 -8.27 -6.64 18.10
N SER A 268 -8.32 -7.46 17.07
CA SER A 268 -9.03 -8.74 17.12
C SER A 268 -8.32 -9.75 18.04
N MET A 269 -6.99 -9.82 17.98
CA MET A 269 -6.22 -10.75 18.81
C MET A 269 -6.25 -10.39 20.31
N GLU A 270 -6.42 -9.12 20.67
CA GLU A 270 -6.64 -8.73 22.07
C GLU A 270 -7.88 -9.39 22.69
N ARG A 271 -8.87 -9.75 21.87
CA ARG A 271 -10.15 -10.35 22.30
C ARG A 271 -10.12 -11.88 22.28
N VAL A 272 -9.08 -12.48 21.71
CA VAL A 272 -8.95 -13.92 21.57
C VAL A 272 -8.08 -14.46 22.68
N SER A 273 -8.62 -15.43 23.44
CA SER A 273 -7.84 -16.20 24.41
C SER A 273 -7.06 -17.30 23.69
N GLY A 274 -5.75 -17.23 23.68
CA GLY A 274 -4.91 -18.22 23.00
C GLY A 274 -3.45 -17.78 22.89
N PRO A 275 -2.60 -18.59 22.24
CA PRO A 275 -1.23 -18.21 22.00
C PRO A 275 -1.17 -17.03 21.02
N PRO A 276 -0.14 -16.17 21.14
CA PRO A 276 0.06 -15.09 20.18
C PRO A 276 0.37 -15.66 18.79
N LEU A 277 0.17 -14.83 17.76
CA LEU A 277 0.59 -15.17 16.40
C LEU A 277 2.11 -15.37 16.34
N ASP A 278 2.56 -16.56 15.94
CA ASP A 278 3.99 -16.88 15.80
C ASP A 278 4.53 -16.38 14.44
N ARG A 279 3.74 -16.54 13.39
CA ARG A 279 4.13 -16.18 12.02
C ARG A 279 3.00 -15.47 11.29
N VAL A 280 3.38 -14.63 10.35
CA VAL A 280 2.46 -14.07 9.36
C VAL A 280 3.05 -14.26 7.96
N PHE A 281 2.23 -14.75 7.05
CA PHE A 281 2.56 -14.90 5.64
C PHE A 281 1.81 -13.83 4.86
N MET A 282 2.54 -13.02 4.11
CA MET A 282 1.98 -11.97 3.26
C MET A 282 2.52 -12.12 1.85
N GLN A 283 1.62 -12.13 0.86
CA GLN A 283 2.01 -12.12 -0.55
C GLN A 283 2.65 -10.78 -0.92
N VAL A 284 3.66 -10.84 -1.79
CA VAL A 284 4.44 -9.67 -2.17
C VAL A 284 4.66 -9.63 -3.68
N GLY A 285 4.09 -8.60 -4.32
CA GLY A 285 4.55 -8.05 -5.57
C GLY A 285 5.36 -6.77 -5.29
N GLY A 286 4.75 -5.59 -5.40
CA GLY A 286 5.38 -4.29 -5.11
C GLY A 286 5.78 -4.05 -3.65
N GLY A 287 5.21 -4.79 -2.68
CA GLY A 287 5.67 -4.80 -1.29
C GLY A 287 4.91 -3.88 -0.33
N ALA A 288 4.15 -2.90 -0.79
CA ALA A 288 3.45 -1.94 0.08
C ALA A 288 2.58 -2.62 1.14
N PHE A 289 1.81 -3.66 0.76
CA PHE A 289 0.96 -4.40 1.70
C PHE A 289 1.76 -5.03 2.85
N ALA A 290 2.84 -5.76 2.53
CA ALA A 290 3.63 -6.43 3.55
C ALA A 290 4.39 -5.42 4.44
N ALA A 291 4.89 -4.31 3.88
CA ALA A 291 5.56 -3.26 4.63
C ALA A 291 4.61 -2.58 5.63
N CYS A 292 3.43 -2.11 5.16
CA CYS A 292 2.51 -1.36 6.04
C CYS A 292 1.67 -2.29 6.94
N GLY A 293 1.25 -3.47 6.46
CA GLY A 293 0.50 -4.44 7.25
C GLY A 293 1.31 -4.95 8.44
N SER A 294 2.59 -5.28 8.23
CA SER A 294 3.50 -5.64 9.33
C SER A 294 3.75 -4.47 10.30
N ALA A 295 3.93 -3.24 9.77
CA ALA A 295 4.05 -2.05 10.61
C ALA A 295 2.80 -1.83 11.48
N GLY A 296 1.60 -2.06 10.92
CA GLY A 296 0.34 -2.02 11.66
C GLY A 296 0.26 -3.06 12.77
N LEU A 297 0.63 -4.32 12.49
CA LEU A 297 0.72 -5.39 13.48
C LEU A 297 1.66 -5.03 14.62
N TYR A 298 2.85 -4.53 14.29
CA TYR A 298 3.87 -4.20 15.28
C TYR A 298 3.48 -2.98 16.13
N ALA A 299 2.85 -1.98 15.53
CA ALA A 299 2.28 -0.86 16.27
C ALA A 299 1.17 -1.32 17.24
N GLY A 300 0.38 -2.32 16.85
CA GLY A 300 -0.63 -2.98 17.68
C GLY A 300 -0.05 -3.94 18.74
N GLY A 301 1.27 -4.05 18.88
CA GLY A 301 1.91 -4.89 19.91
C GLY A 301 2.15 -6.33 19.52
N LEU A 302 1.68 -6.80 18.38
CA LEU A 302 1.98 -8.14 17.88
C LEU A 302 3.37 -8.17 17.20
N ARG A 303 4.07 -9.30 17.33
CA ARG A 303 5.43 -9.46 16.79
C ARG A 303 5.61 -10.83 16.10
N PRO A 304 4.69 -11.24 15.20
CA PRO A 304 4.88 -12.48 14.46
C PRO A 304 6.08 -12.35 13.52
N LYS A 305 6.75 -13.46 13.23
CA LYS A 305 7.77 -13.52 12.19
C LYS A 305 7.13 -13.27 10.82
N LEU A 306 7.56 -12.23 10.11
CA LEU A 306 7.06 -11.93 8.78
C LEU A 306 7.71 -12.85 7.75
N HIS A 307 6.90 -13.57 7.01
CA HIS A 307 7.30 -14.31 5.82
C HIS A 307 6.66 -13.69 4.58
N ALA A 308 7.49 -13.04 3.76
CA ALA A 308 7.06 -12.45 2.50
C ALA A 308 7.05 -13.51 1.40
N VAL A 309 5.90 -13.74 0.78
CA VAL A 309 5.70 -14.83 -0.19
C VAL A 309 5.73 -14.30 -1.62
N GLN A 310 6.60 -14.87 -2.45
CA GLN A 310 6.66 -14.61 -3.89
C GLN A 310 6.62 -15.93 -4.68
N THR A 311 6.44 -15.85 -6.00
CA THR A 311 6.48 -17.02 -6.89
C THR A 311 7.89 -17.30 -7.39
N ALA A 312 8.19 -18.53 -7.72
CA ALA A 312 9.49 -18.91 -8.27
C ALA A 312 9.78 -18.22 -9.62
N GLY A 313 8.74 -17.87 -10.37
CA GLY A 313 8.86 -17.18 -11.65
C GLY A 313 9.14 -15.68 -11.56
N CYS A 314 8.94 -15.08 -10.37
CA CYS A 314 9.19 -13.66 -10.11
C CYS A 314 9.41 -13.42 -8.62
N ALA A 315 10.67 -13.34 -8.17
CA ALA A 315 11.03 -13.23 -6.76
C ALA A 315 12.09 -12.14 -6.48
N PRO A 316 11.90 -10.88 -6.93
CA PRO A 316 12.88 -9.82 -6.75
C PRO A 316 13.17 -9.50 -5.28
N LEU A 317 12.17 -9.59 -4.38
CA LEU A 317 12.39 -9.39 -2.95
C LEU A 317 13.26 -10.48 -2.33
N ALA A 318 13.05 -11.75 -2.69
CA ALA A 318 13.87 -12.85 -2.17
C ALA A 318 15.33 -12.67 -2.58
N ARG A 319 15.57 -12.24 -3.82
CA ARG A 319 16.91 -11.88 -4.33
C ARG A 319 17.50 -10.71 -3.54
N ALA A 320 16.73 -9.62 -3.37
CA ALA A 320 17.18 -8.45 -2.61
C ALA A 320 17.56 -8.80 -1.17
N TRP A 321 16.75 -9.62 -0.51
CA TRP A 321 17.03 -10.12 0.85
C TRP A 321 18.36 -10.89 0.90
N GLN A 322 18.61 -11.80 -0.05
CA GLN A 322 19.86 -12.58 -0.10
C GLN A 322 21.07 -11.65 -0.22
N HIS A 323 21.02 -10.66 -1.10
CA HIS A 323 22.10 -9.68 -1.27
C HIS A 323 22.29 -8.81 -0.01
N ALA A 324 21.21 -8.34 0.58
CA ALA A 324 21.25 -7.52 1.80
C ALA A 324 21.89 -8.28 2.97
N VAL A 325 21.50 -9.55 3.18
CA VAL A 325 22.02 -10.41 4.26
C VAL A 325 23.49 -10.78 3.99
N ALA A 326 23.87 -11.13 2.76
CA ALA A 326 25.24 -11.45 2.39
C ALA A 326 26.21 -10.28 2.61
N SER A 327 25.73 -9.05 2.51
CA SER A 327 26.51 -7.82 2.74
C SER A 327 26.44 -7.32 4.21
N GLY A 328 25.91 -8.13 5.14
CA GLY A 328 25.95 -7.90 6.58
C GLY A 328 24.61 -7.87 7.30
N SER A 329 23.52 -7.34 6.72
CA SER A 329 22.20 -7.33 7.37
C SER A 329 21.08 -7.09 6.37
N GLY A 330 19.96 -7.80 6.51
CA GLY A 330 18.71 -7.49 5.80
C GLY A 330 18.08 -6.17 6.25
N LYS A 331 18.51 -5.62 7.39
CA LYS A 331 18.00 -4.36 7.92
C LYS A 331 18.80 -3.16 7.37
N ASN A 332 18.08 -2.05 7.12
CA ASN A 332 18.66 -0.78 6.65
C ASN A 332 19.48 -0.93 5.35
N ALA A 333 19.04 -1.80 4.46
CA ALA A 333 19.72 -2.04 3.18
C ALA A 333 19.43 -0.93 2.13
N GLY A 334 18.51 -0.02 2.39
CA GLY A 334 18.10 1.04 1.47
C GLY A 334 19.24 1.82 0.82
N PRO A 335 20.26 2.31 1.56
CA PRO A 335 21.40 3.02 0.95
C PRO A 335 22.21 2.21 -0.05
N ARG A 336 22.04 0.88 -0.06
CA ARG A 336 22.70 -0.06 -1.00
C ARG A 336 21.72 -0.64 -2.01
N TRP A 337 20.67 0.11 -2.36
CA TRP A 337 19.61 -0.37 -3.23
C TRP A 337 20.15 -0.93 -4.56
N SER A 338 21.13 -0.27 -5.17
CA SER A 338 21.71 -0.70 -6.47
C SER A 338 22.42 -2.07 -6.43
N GLU A 339 22.78 -2.55 -5.24
CA GLU A 339 23.34 -3.88 -5.03
C GLU A 339 22.27 -4.94 -4.74
N CYS A 340 21.04 -4.51 -4.39
CA CYS A 340 20.01 -5.39 -3.87
C CYS A 340 18.79 -5.51 -4.78
N MET A 341 18.32 -4.40 -5.38
CA MET A 341 17.04 -4.35 -6.11
C MET A 341 17.24 -3.85 -7.53
N TRP A 342 16.78 -4.64 -8.49
CA TRP A 342 16.66 -4.32 -9.91
C TRP A 342 15.57 -5.18 -10.54
N ALA A 343 15.07 -4.79 -11.72
CA ALA A 343 14.00 -5.50 -12.41
C ALA A 343 14.31 -6.98 -12.63
N TRP A 344 13.31 -7.83 -12.46
CA TRP A 344 13.39 -9.25 -12.74
C TRP A 344 13.44 -9.48 -14.25
N GLU A 345 14.45 -10.21 -14.72
CA GLU A 345 14.81 -10.27 -16.14
C GLU A 345 13.80 -11.04 -17.00
N ASN A 346 13.08 -11.99 -16.42
CA ASN A 346 12.15 -12.84 -17.14
C ASN A 346 10.97 -13.25 -16.23
N VAL A 347 9.97 -12.38 -16.13
CA VAL A 347 8.75 -12.66 -15.38
C VAL A 347 7.97 -13.78 -16.06
N GLN A 348 7.79 -14.89 -15.37
CA GLN A 348 7.01 -16.04 -15.85
C GLN A 348 5.56 -15.92 -15.40
N SER A 349 4.65 -16.54 -16.16
CA SER A 349 3.25 -16.63 -15.76
C SER A 349 3.08 -17.46 -14.49
N SER A 350 2.13 -17.07 -13.65
CA SER A 350 1.79 -17.75 -12.40
C SER A 350 0.29 -17.75 -12.17
N LEU A 351 -0.22 -18.70 -11.40
CA LEU A 351 -1.58 -18.64 -10.87
C LEU A 351 -1.78 -17.44 -9.93
N ALA A 352 -0.69 -16.96 -9.33
CA ALA A 352 -0.66 -15.77 -8.48
C ALA A 352 -0.25 -14.53 -9.30
N ASP A 353 -0.90 -14.27 -10.42
CA ASP A 353 -0.59 -13.19 -11.37
C ASP A 353 -0.59 -11.79 -10.74
N GLY A 354 -1.40 -11.57 -9.72
CA GLY A 354 -1.50 -10.28 -9.01
C GLY A 354 -0.28 -9.88 -8.17
N ILE A 355 0.79 -10.70 -8.14
CA ILE A 355 2.05 -10.42 -7.42
C ILE A 355 3.30 -10.54 -8.30
N LEU A 356 3.14 -10.46 -9.61
CA LEU A 356 4.22 -10.57 -10.59
C LEU A 356 4.86 -9.21 -10.94
N ASP A 357 5.05 -8.34 -9.94
CA ASP A 357 5.81 -7.11 -10.14
C ASP A 357 7.30 -7.45 -10.34
N ASP A 358 7.90 -6.96 -11.42
CA ASP A 358 9.32 -7.19 -11.77
C ASP A 358 10.29 -6.55 -10.77
N GLU A 359 9.84 -5.54 -10.03
CA GLU A 359 10.53 -4.96 -8.87
C GLU A 359 9.61 -4.94 -7.65
N THR A 360 10.18 -5.14 -6.47
CA THR A 360 9.47 -4.90 -5.22
C THR A 360 9.76 -3.48 -4.75
N TYR A 361 8.90 -2.54 -5.08
CA TYR A 361 9.10 -1.09 -4.84
C TYR A 361 9.33 -0.75 -3.37
N ASP A 362 8.58 -1.40 -2.46
CA ASP A 362 8.65 -1.16 -1.01
C ASP A 362 9.55 -2.17 -0.28
N TRP A 363 10.52 -2.77 -0.99
CA TRP A 363 11.37 -3.85 -0.50
C TRP A 363 12.12 -3.51 0.80
N VAL A 364 12.57 -2.27 0.97
CA VAL A 364 13.31 -1.84 2.19
C VAL A 364 12.45 -2.01 3.43
N GLY A 365 11.17 -1.59 3.35
CA GLY A 365 10.22 -1.75 4.45
C GLY A 365 9.97 -3.22 4.79
N VAL A 366 9.80 -4.07 3.77
CA VAL A 366 9.60 -5.52 3.96
C VAL A 366 10.85 -6.18 4.52
N CYS A 367 12.05 -5.88 4.01
CA CYS A 367 13.31 -6.40 4.53
C CYS A 367 13.53 -5.99 5.99
N ASN A 368 13.27 -4.73 6.34
CA ASN A 368 13.35 -4.27 7.73
C ASN A 368 12.40 -5.06 8.64
N ALA A 369 11.15 -5.25 8.21
CA ALA A 369 10.15 -6.00 8.99
C ALA A 369 10.52 -7.48 9.16
N MET A 370 11.05 -8.13 8.12
CA MET A 370 11.58 -9.50 8.22
C MET A 370 12.78 -9.58 9.18
N ALA A 371 13.74 -8.65 9.07
CA ALA A 371 14.90 -8.62 9.94
C ALA A 371 14.52 -8.40 11.42
N ASP A 372 13.62 -7.45 11.69
CA ASP A 372 13.17 -7.10 13.05
C ASP A 372 12.36 -8.21 13.71
N SER A 373 11.65 -9.03 12.94
CA SER A 373 10.82 -10.13 13.43
C SER A 373 11.52 -11.49 13.42
N GLY A 374 12.69 -11.62 12.81
CA GLY A 374 13.36 -12.90 12.57
C GLY A 374 12.64 -13.76 11.52
N GLY A 375 11.93 -13.12 10.60
CA GLY A 375 11.30 -13.73 9.44
C GLY A 375 12.23 -13.84 8.23
N SER A 376 11.68 -14.25 7.10
CA SER A 376 12.43 -14.46 5.85
C SER A 376 11.49 -14.53 4.66
N PRO A 377 11.96 -14.30 3.43
CA PRO A 377 11.15 -14.56 2.26
C PRO A 377 10.86 -16.06 2.08
N VAL A 378 9.74 -16.34 1.44
CA VAL A 378 9.33 -17.67 0.98
C VAL A 378 9.07 -17.58 -0.51
N VAL A 379 9.69 -18.47 -1.28
CA VAL A 379 9.47 -18.58 -2.72
C VAL A 379 8.69 -19.85 -2.99
N ALA A 380 7.44 -19.70 -3.44
CA ALA A 380 6.53 -20.80 -3.74
C ALA A 380 6.63 -21.20 -5.22
N THR A 381 6.57 -22.48 -5.51
CA THR A 381 6.44 -23.00 -6.87
C THR A 381 4.97 -23.10 -7.26
N GLU A 382 4.67 -23.23 -8.58
CA GLU A 382 3.30 -23.41 -9.05
C GLU A 382 2.66 -24.74 -8.61
N GLN A 383 3.46 -25.67 -8.08
CA GLN A 383 2.98 -26.95 -7.56
C GLN A 383 2.60 -26.90 -6.07
N GLN A 384 3.09 -25.90 -5.35
CA GLN A 384 2.79 -25.65 -3.94
C GLN A 384 1.54 -24.79 -3.77
#